data_87d02ac82e9ee35920f3883ad371ceab
#
_entry.id   87d02ac82e9ee35920f3883ad371ceab
#
_cell.length_a   1.000
_cell.length_b   1.000
_cell.length_c   1.000
_cell.angle_alpha   90.00
_cell.angle_beta   90.00
_cell.angle_gamma   90.00
#
_symmetry.space_group_name_H-M   'P 1'
#
loop_
_entity.id
_entity.type
_entity.pdbx_description
1 polymer ?
#
loop_
_entity_poly.entity_id
_entity_poly.type
_entity_poly.pdbx_seq_one_letter_code
_entity_poly.pdbx_strand_id
1 'polypeptide(L)'
;MSKHIGIVACSYEGAALCYRTICNEGSLYLGEHAHPEVSLHNHPLSEYMRFINRDDWEGVADIMLSSAEKLHKAGGEFCISPDNTIHQAFMSVIKRSPLPWLHIAEEVAKSVEKNKFKKPGILGTKFLMEGPVYPEIFDKKGIDYCIPERDERIKINNIIFSELVYGKIDKSSKRFFQDVINDLKSKGCDSVVLGCTEIPLIVLPDESPLPVLDSTRILARAALIHSLGSESDLFKITRDPVT
;
A
#
# COMPACT_ATOMS: atom_id res chain seq x y z
N MET A 1 17.74 -13.40 -14.10
CA MET A 1 16.29 -13.35 -14.41
C MET A 1 15.60 -12.67 -13.23
N SER A 2 14.60 -11.84 -13.46
CA SER A 2 13.81 -11.22 -12.39
C SER A 2 12.95 -12.28 -11.70
N LYS A 3 12.71 -12.09 -10.38
CA LYS A 3 11.81 -12.97 -9.62
C LYS A 3 10.35 -12.74 -10.03
N HIS A 4 9.56 -13.79 -10.03
CA HIS A 4 8.14 -13.76 -10.30
C HIS A 4 7.37 -13.20 -9.09
N ILE A 5 6.63 -12.10 -9.30
CA ILE A 5 5.89 -11.38 -8.26
C ILE A 5 4.48 -11.95 -8.12
N GLY A 6 4.08 -12.32 -6.90
CA GLY A 6 2.72 -12.70 -6.57
C GLY A 6 1.96 -11.54 -5.90
N ILE A 7 0.85 -11.07 -6.48
CA ILE A 7 -0.03 -10.06 -5.88
C ILE A 7 -1.24 -10.75 -5.22
N VAL A 8 -1.29 -10.70 -3.90
CA VAL A 8 -2.46 -11.10 -3.10
C VAL A 8 -3.38 -9.90 -2.97
N ALA A 9 -4.46 -9.91 -3.72
CA ALA A 9 -5.41 -8.81 -3.77
C ALA A 9 -6.54 -8.96 -2.75
N CYS A 10 -6.95 -7.83 -2.17
CA CYS A 10 -8.17 -7.68 -1.38
C CYS A 10 -9.13 -6.75 -2.12
N SER A 11 -8.72 -5.52 -2.39
CA SER A 11 -9.41 -4.60 -3.30
C SER A 11 -8.89 -4.77 -4.73
N TYR A 12 -9.81 -4.84 -5.70
CA TYR A 12 -9.45 -4.98 -7.11
C TYR A 12 -8.76 -3.72 -7.65
N GLU A 13 -9.17 -2.53 -7.21
CA GLU A 13 -8.56 -1.26 -7.63
C GLU A 13 -7.10 -1.16 -7.20
N GLY A 14 -6.82 -1.48 -5.93
CA GLY A 14 -5.45 -1.48 -5.43
C GLY A 14 -4.56 -2.49 -6.12
N ALA A 15 -5.09 -3.68 -6.36
CA ALA A 15 -4.36 -4.72 -7.07
C ALA A 15 -4.07 -4.31 -8.53
N ALA A 16 -5.04 -3.73 -9.22
CA ALA A 16 -4.86 -3.22 -10.58
C ALA A 16 -3.85 -2.06 -10.65
N LEU A 17 -3.90 -1.12 -9.70
CA LEU A 17 -2.95 -0.02 -9.60
C LEU A 17 -1.53 -0.54 -9.35
N CYS A 18 -1.38 -1.49 -8.42
CA CYS A 18 -0.10 -2.12 -8.10
C CYS A 18 0.49 -2.85 -9.32
N TYR A 19 -0.30 -3.72 -9.95
CA TYR A 19 0.08 -4.44 -11.17
C TYR A 19 0.52 -3.47 -12.29
N ARG A 20 -0.31 -2.47 -12.58
CA ARG A 20 -0.03 -1.46 -13.60
C ARG A 20 1.26 -0.68 -13.29
N THR A 21 1.50 -0.34 -12.03
CA THR A 21 2.72 0.37 -11.62
C THR A 21 3.95 -0.49 -11.87
N ILE A 22 3.93 -1.77 -11.47
CA ILE A 22 5.03 -2.71 -11.70
C ILE A 22 5.33 -2.85 -13.20
N CYS A 23 4.30 -3.08 -14.02
CA CYS A 23 4.47 -3.30 -15.45
C CYS A 23 4.93 -2.03 -16.18
N ASN A 24 4.34 -0.87 -15.88
CA ASN A 24 4.73 0.38 -16.53
C ASN A 24 6.14 0.83 -16.16
N GLU A 25 6.51 0.72 -14.87
CA GLU A 25 7.82 1.15 -14.40
C GLU A 25 8.92 0.08 -14.62
N GLY A 26 8.53 -1.16 -14.92
CA GLY A 26 9.48 -2.24 -15.23
C GLY A 26 10.39 -1.93 -16.41
N SER A 27 9.86 -1.25 -17.42
CA SER A 27 10.65 -0.85 -18.61
C SER A 27 11.81 0.11 -18.30
N LEU A 28 11.74 0.86 -17.21
CA LEU A 28 12.83 1.74 -16.77
C LEU A 28 14.08 0.95 -16.35
N TYR A 29 13.93 -0.31 -16.00
CA TYR A 29 15.00 -1.17 -15.48
C TYR A 29 15.37 -2.32 -16.44
N LEU A 30 14.38 -2.85 -17.17
CA LEU A 30 14.53 -4.07 -17.97
C LEU A 30 14.57 -3.80 -19.48
N GLY A 31 14.30 -2.56 -19.90
CA GLY A 31 14.23 -2.17 -21.30
C GLY A 31 12.80 -2.11 -21.85
N GLU A 32 12.67 -1.66 -23.07
CA GLU A 32 11.39 -1.41 -23.74
C GLU A 32 10.46 -2.63 -23.69
N HIS A 33 9.22 -2.43 -23.27
CA HIS A 33 8.16 -3.45 -23.11
C HIS A 33 8.45 -4.55 -22.06
N ALA A 34 9.54 -4.47 -21.31
CA ALA A 34 9.94 -5.48 -20.35
C ALA A 34 9.47 -5.14 -18.92
N HIS A 35 9.02 -6.15 -18.20
CA HIS A 35 8.70 -6.11 -16.78
C HIS A 35 8.89 -7.51 -16.17
N PRO A 36 8.98 -7.67 -14.82
CA PRO A 36 8.99 -8.98 -14.19
C PRO A 36 7.72 -9.76 -14.49
N GLU A 37 7.79 -11.08 -14.43
CA GLU A 37 6.58 -11.91 -14.43
C GLU A 37 5.73 -11.57 -13.20
N VAL A 38 4.41 -11.42 -13.39
CA VAL A 38 3.47 -11.05 -12.32
C VAL A 38 2.23 -11.93 -12.40
N SER A 39 1.93 -12.62 -11.31
CA SER A 39 0.63 -13.27 -11.10
C SER A 39 -0.18 -12.53 -10.05
N LEU A 40 -1.49 -12.43 -10.25
CA LEU A 40 -2.43 -11.81 -9.33
C LEU A 40 -3.56 -12.78 -8.99
N HIS A 41 -3.85 -12.93 -7.70
CA HIS A 41 -5.03 -13.67 -7.24
C HIS A 41 -5.89 -12.78 -6.34
N ASN A 42 -7.20 -12.71 -6.66
CA ASN A 42 -8.18 -11.92 -5.92
C ASN A 42 -9.35 -12.77 -5.45
N HIS A 43 -9.54 -12.86 -4.14
CA HIS A 43 -10.83 -13.25 -3.55
C HIS A 43 -11.78 -12.04 -3.52
N PRO A 44 -13.11 -12.25 -3.56
CA PRO A 44 -14.05 -11.14 -3.41
C PRO A 44 -13.79 -10.33 -2.13
N LEU A 45 -13.82 -9.01 -2.21
CA LEU A 45 -13.67 -8.12 -1.05
C LEU A 45 -14.68 -8.46 0.06
N SER A 46 -15.88 -8.91 -0.31
CA SER A 46 -16.93 -9.31 0.64
C SER A 46 -16.52 -10.46 1.57
N GLU A 47 -15.63 -11.35 1.13
CA GLU A 47 -15.09 -12.42 1.96
C GLU A 47 -14.16 -11.85 3.04
N TYR A 48 -13.24 -10.94 2.67
CA TYR A 48 -12.41 -10.23 3.63
C TYR A 48 -13.25 -9.42 4.62
N MET A 49 -14.24 -8.66 4.13
CA MET A 49 -15.08 -7.81 4.98
C MET A 49 -15.89 -8.62 6.00
N ARG A 50 -16.25 -9.88 5.70
CA ARG A 50 -16.93 -10.76 6.66
C ARG A 50 -16.08 -11.03 7.89
N PHE A 51 -14.76 -11.16 7.74
CA PHE A 51 -13.83 -11.38 8.85
C PHE A 51 -13.40 -10.06 9.49
N ILE A 52 -13.06 -9.05 8.70
CA ILE A 52 -12.67 -7.72 9.19
C ILE A 52 -13.73 -7.11 10.11
N ASN A 53 -15.02 -7.19 9.73
CA ASN A 53 -16.14 -6.66 10.52
C ASN A 53 -16.36 -7.40 11.85
N ARG A 54 -15.74 -8.56 12.05
CA ARG A 54 -15.79 -9.36 13.28
C ARG A 54 -14.49 -9.35 14.06
N ASP A 55 -13.53 -8.57 13.61
CA ASP A 55 -12.15 -8.54 14.15
C ASP A 55 -11.47 -9.92 14.12
N ASP A 56 -11.84 -10.76 13.15
CA ASP A 56 -11.30 -12.11 12.94
C ASP A 56 -10.12 -12.07 11.99
N TRP A 57 -8.95 -11.73 12.51
CA TRP A 57 -7.71 -11.59 11.74
C TRP A 57 -7.12 -12.93 11.31
N GLU A 58 -7.44 -14.03 12.01
CA GLU A 58 -7.07 -15.38 11.55
C GLU A 58 -7.85 -15.78 10.29
N GLY A 59 -9.14 -15.47 10.23
CA GLY A 59 -9.93 -15.65 9.02
C GLY A 59 -9.43 -14.81 7.84
N VAL A 60 -8.96 -13.59 8.10
CA VAL A 60 -8.29 -12.75 7.09
C VAL A 60 -7.00 -13.43 6.62
N ALA A 61 -6.18 -13.95 7.54
CA ALA A 61 -4.95 -14.65 7.22
C ALA A 61 -5.20 -15.89 6.35
N ASP A 62 -6.24 -16.65 6.63
CA ASP A 62 -6.60 -17.86 5.85
C ASP A 62 -6.95 -17.51 4.39
N ILE A 63 -7.64 -16.40 4.14
CA ILE A 63 -7.92 -15.93 2.76
C ILE A 63 -6.60 -15.51 2.07
N MET A 64 -5.74 -14.77 2.75
CA MET A 64 -4.44 -14.36 2.21
C MET A 64 -3.58 -15.58 1.87
N LEU A 65 -3.53 -16.58 2.75
CA LEU A 65 -2.79 -17.82 2.54
C LEU A 65 -3.33 -18.63 1.37
N SER A 66 -4.66 -18.73 1.24
CA SER A 66 -5.29 -19.37 0.07
C SER A 66 -4.85 -18.72 -1.24
N SER A 67 -4.69 -17.39 -1.26
CA SER A 67 -4.15 -16.68 -2.42
C SER A 67 -2.66 -16.97 -2.62
N ALA A 68 -1.87 -16.94 -1.56
CA ALA A 68 -0.43 -17.23 -1.63
C ALA A 68 -0.11 -18.63 -2.13
N GLU A 69 -0.89 -19.65 -1.72
CA GLU A 69 -0.75 -21.03 -2.22
C GLU A 69 -1.01 -21.14 -3.73
N LYS A 70 -2.02 -20.41 -4.24
CA LYS A 70 -2.32 -20.40 -5.68
C LYS A 70 -1.22 -19.70 -6.46
N LEU A 71 -0.70 -18.60 -5.92
CA LEU A 71 0.41 -17.85 -6.52
C LEU A 71 1.71 -18.67 -6.50
N HIS A 72 1.98 -19.43 -5.43
CA HIS A 72 3.11 -20.34 -5.37
C HIS A 72 3.01 -21.43 -6.44
N LYS A 73 1.81 -22.03 -6.61
CA LYS A 73 1.57 -23.04 -7.67
C LYS A 73 1.69 -22.45 -9.08
N ALA A 74 1.45 -21.14 -9.24
CA ALA A 74 1.65 -20.41 -10.50
C ALA A 74 3.11 -20.00 -10.75
N GLY A 75 4.05 -20.35 -9.85
CA GLY A 75 5.47 -20.03 -9.98
C GLY A 75 5.91 -18.74 -9.30
N GLY A 76 5.04 -18.10 -8.53
CA GLY A 76 5.41 -16.91 -7.72
C GLY A 76 6.55 -17.24 -6.75
N GLU A 77 7.47 -16.30 -6.60
CA GLU A 77 8.67 -16.45 -5.74
C GLU A 77 8.58 -15.61 -4.47
N PHE A 78 7.73 -14.59 -4.44
CA PHE A 78 7.38 -13.81 -3.25
C PHE A 78 6.02 -13.16 -3.43
N CYS A 79 5.41 -12.75 -2.32
CA CYS A 79 4.10 -12.11 -2.31
C CYS A 79 4.17 -10.66 -1.84
N ILE A 80 3.24 -9.87 -2.36
CA ILE A 80 2.89 -8.55 -1.85
C ILE A 80 1.37 -8.43 -1.73
N SER A 81 0.89 -7.57 -0.84
CA SER A 81 -0.50 -7.12 -0.85
C SER A 81 -0.57 -5.60 -0.81
N PRO A 82 -1.22 -4.94 -1.79
CA PRO A 82 -1.36 -3.49 -1.81
C PRO A 82 -2.38 -2.95 -0.81
N ASP A 83 -3.13 -3.82 -0.16
CA ASP A 83 -4.15 -3.45 0.83
C ASP A 83 -3.57 -3.35 2.23
N ASN A 84 -3.55 -2.13 2.79
CA ASN A 84 -2.94 -1.88 4.10
C ASN A 84 -3.67 -2.57 5.25
N THR A 85 -5.01 -2.54 5.27
CA THR A 85 -5.81 -3.04 6.38
C THR A 85 -5.55 -4.51 6.71
N ILE A 86 -5.43 -5.36 5.69
CA ILE A 86 -5.24 -6.81 5.90
C ILE A 86 -3.84 -7.16 6.42
N HIS A 87 -2.90 -6.21 6.44
CA HIS A 87 -1.60 -6.42 7.11
C HIS A 87 -1.70 -6.57 8.63
N GLN A 88 -2.86 -6.33 9.25
CA GLN A 88 -3.10 -6.74 10.65
C GLN A 88 -2.97 -8.26 10.84
N ALA A 89 -3.26 -9.05 9.80
CA ALA A 89 -3.10 -10.50 9.80
C ALA A 89 -1.66 -10.96 9.43
N PHE A 90 -0.74 -10.04 9.14
CA PHE A 90 0.55 -10.34 8.52
C PHE A 90 1.39 -11.35 9.30
N MET A 91 1.44 -11.25 10.63
CA MET A 91 2.23 -12.17 11.45
C MET A 91 1.74 -13.61 11.40
N SER A 92 0.43 -13.82 11.25
CA SER A 92 -0.17 -15.16 11.04
C SER A 92 0.11 -15.67 9.63
N VAL A 93 0.12 -14.76 8.64
CA VAL A 93 0.42 -15.10 7.24
C VAL A 93 1.87 -15.55 7.08
N ILE A 94 2.86 -14.78 7.53
CA ILE A 94 4.28 -15.09 7.28
C ILE A 94 4.75 -16.39 7.94
N LYS A 95 4.12 -16.80 9.05
CA LYS A 95 4.43 -18.05 9.73
C LYS A 95 3.98 -19.30 8.95
N ARG A 96 3.00 -19.14 8.06
CA ARG A 96 2.29 -20.24 7.38
C ARG A 96 2.43 -20.18 5.86
N SER A 97 2.87 -19.04 5.32
CA SER A 97 2.96 -18.83 3.87
C SER A 97 4.06 -19.66 3.23
N PRO A 98 3.80 -20.26 2.05
CA PRO A 98 4.82 -20.95 1.27
C PRO A 98 5.82 -19.99 0.60
N LEU A 99 5.52 -18.69 0.57
CA LEU A 99 6.32 -17.65 -0.08
C LEU A 99 6.72 -16.56 0.91
N PRO A 100 7.89 -15.93 0.75
CA PRO A 100 8.24 -14.72 1.48
C PRO A 100 7.37 -13.53 1.05
N TRP A 101 7.30 -12.49 1.90
CA TRP A 101 6.46 -11.31 1.69
C TRP A 101 7.19 -10.00 1.93
N LEU A 102 6.80 -8.96 1.20
CA LEU A 102 7.12 -7.58 1.57
C LEU A 102 5.95 -6.98 2.36
N HIS A 103 6.29 -6.23 3.42
CA HIS A 103 5.30 -5.59 4.29
C HIS A 103 5.08 -4.13 3.87
N ILE A 104 3.83 -3.74 3.56
CA ILE A 104 3.52 -2.41 3.02
C ILE A 104 3.98 -1.26 3.92
N ALA A 105 3.76 -1.36 5.24
CA ALA A 105 4.17 -0.30 6.17
C ALA A 105 5.69 -0.22 6.36
N GLU A 106 6.43 -1.33 6.20
CA GLU A 106 7.89 -1.31 6.17
C GLU A 106 8.42 -0.55 4.96
N GLU A 107 7.83 -0.75 3.78
CA GLU A 107 8.24 -0.05 2.57
C GLU A 107 7.89 1.45 2.65
N VAL A 108 6.74 1.79 3.23
CA VAL A 108 6.40 3.19 3.53
C VAL A 108 7.38 3.80 4.52
N ALA A 109 7.74 3.08 5.59
CA ALA A 109 8.73 3.57 6.56
C ALA A 109 10.11 3.82 5.93
N LYS A 110 10.58 2.93 5.04
CA LYS A 110 11.80 3.16 4.25
C LYS A 110 11.68 4.43 3.38
N SER A 111 10.50 4.68 2.80
CA SER A 111 10.26 5.89 2.02
C SER A 111 10.26 7.15 2.91
N VAL A 112 9.70 7.09 4.12
CA VAL A 112 9.77 8.17 5.13
C VAL A 112 11.23 8.50 5.44
N GLU A 113 12.04 7.48 5.77
CA GLU A 113 13.47 7.63 6.08
C GLU A 113 14.26 8.21 4.90
N LYS A 114 14.06 7.66 3.69
CA LYS A 114 14.72 8.11 2.45
C LYS A 114 14.44 9.59 2.14
N ASN A 115 13.21 10.04 2.32
CA ASN A 115 12.81 11.42 2.09
C ASN A 115 13.04 12.34 3.30
N LYS A 116 13.59 11.81 4.41
CA LYS A 116 13.89 12.52 5.65
C LYS A 116 12.66 13.14 6.32
N PHE A 117 11.47 12.58 6.07
CA PHE A 117 10.27 12.95 6.80
C PHE A 117 10.36 12.48 8.26
N LYS A 118 9.70 13.20 9.16
CA LYS A 118 9.76 12.97 10.62
C LYS A 118 8.44 12.58 11.21
N LYS A 119 7.34 13.08 10.64
CA LYS A 119 6.02 12.92 11.22
C LYS A 119 4.95 12.83 10.12
N PRO A 120 4.80 11.68 9.46
CA PRO A 120 3.73 11.50 8.48
C PRO A 120 2.36 11.48 9.14
N GLY A 121 1.36 12.08 8.49
CA GLY A 121 -0.05 11.81 8.76
C GLY A 121 -0.49 10.53 8.09
N ILE A 122 -1.39 9.75 8.68
CA ILE A 122 -1.87 8.50 8.10
C ILE A 122 -3.36 8.63 7.76
N LEU A 123 -3.71 8.48 6.48
CA LEU A 123 -5.07 8.40 5.98
C LEU A 123 -5.38 6.99 5.49
N GLY A 124 -6.58 6.50 5.77
CA GLY A 124 -7.00 5.17 5.34
C GLY A 124 -8.40 4.82 5.83
N THR A 125 -8.74 3.53 5.79
CA THR A 125 -9.95 3.06 6.46
C THR A 125 -9.85 3.26 7.96
N LYS A 126 -10.98 3.27 8.65
CA LYS A 126 -11.01 3.28 10.11
C LYS A 126 -10.16 2.14 10.70
N PHE A 127 -10.27 0.94 10.13
CA PHE A 127 -9.51 -0.23 10.57
C PHE A 127 -7.99 -0.05 10.45
N LEU A 128 -7.53 0.71 9.46
CA LEU A 128 -6.11 1.02 9.33
C LEU A 128 -5.66 2.10 10.31
N MET A 129 -6.39 3.23 10.33
CA MET A 129 -5.99 4.39 11.15
C MET A 129 -6.02 4.09 12.66
N GLU A 130 -6.90 3.19 13.10
CA GLU A 130 -7.04 2.78 14.50
C GLU A 130 -6.33 1.45 14.80
N GLY A 131 -5.79 0.78 13.79
CA GLY A 131 -5.14 -0.53 13.90
C GLY A 131 -3.63 -0.47 14.05
N PRO A 132 -2.97 -1.62 14.26
CA PRO A 132 -1.56 -1.71 14.63
C PRO A 132 -0.58 -1.62 13.45
N VAL A 133 -1.04 -1.67 12.19
CA VAL A 133 -0.18 -1.86 11.00
C VAL A 133 0.97 -0.86 10.92
N TYR A 134 0.67 0.43 11.03
CA TYR A 134 1.70 1.48 11.03
C TYR A 134 2.36 1.69 12.39
N PRO A 135 1.61 1.74 13.52
CA PRO A 135 2.21 1.87 14.84
C PRO A 135 3.32 0.86 15.11
N GLU A 136 3.09 -0.43 14.84
CA GLU A 136 4.09 -1.48 15.10
C GLU A 136 5.41 -1.28 14.35
N ILE A 137 5.38 -0.70 13.15
CA ILE A 137 6.56 -0.45 12.33
C ILE A 137 7.19 0.89 12.66
N PHE A 138 6.38 1.93 12.81
CA PHE A 138 6.87 3.30 13.04
C PHE A 138 7.49 3.44 14.42
N ASP A 139 6.89 2.86 15.47
CA ASP A 139 7.43 2.88 16.83
C ASP A 139 8.80 2.18 16.89
N LYS A 140 8.96 1.03 16.23
CA LYS A 140 10.25 0.33 16.13
C LYS A 140 11.35 1.15 15.47
N LYS A 141 10.96 2.07 14.58
CA LYS A 141 11.89 2.92 13.80
C LYS A 141 12.04 4.33 14.38
N GLY A 142 11.33 4.66 15.46
CA GLY A 142 11.31 5.99 16.05
C GLY A 142 10.72 7.05 15.12
N ILE A 143 9.76 6.69 14.30
CA ILE A 143 9.01 7.59 13.40
C ILE A 143 7.76 8.04 14.13
N ASP A 144 7.67 9.33 14.46
CA ASP A 144 6.42 9.93 14.93
C ASP A 144 5.36 9.92 13.83
N TYR A 145 4.08 9.89 14.21
CA TYR A 145 2.98 9.95 13.25
C TYR A 145 1.74 10.61 13.87
N CYS A 146 0.82 11.03 13.01
CA CYS A 146 -0.51 11.45 13.42
C CYS A 146 -1.58 10.73 12.61
N ILE A 147 -2.75 10.58 13.23
CA ILE A 147 -3.99 10.21 12.55
C ILE A 147 -4.99 11.37 12.68
N PRO A 148 -5.98 11.48 11.77
CA PRO A 148 -7.05 12.46 11.89
C PRO A 148 -7.86 12.31 13.18
N GLU A 149 -8.60 13.34 13.56
CA GLU A 149 -9.52 13.27 14.69
C GLU A 149 -10.63 12.23 14.47
N ARG A 150 -11.28 11.81 15.56
CA ARG A 150 -12.25 10.71 15.51
C ARG A 150 -13.35 10.93 14.47
N ASP A 151 -13.94 12.13 14.43
CA ASP A 151 -15.05 12.44 13.52
C ASP A 151 -14.57 12.48 12.06
N GLU A 152 -13.34 12.95 11.84
CA GLU A 152 -12.69 12.93 10.53
C GLU A 152 -12.43 11.49 10.06
N ARG A 153 -11.92 10.60 10.94
CA ARG A 153 -11.71 9.19 10.61
C ARG A 153 -13.00 8.48 10.21
N ILE A 154 -14.09 8.75 10.92
CA ILE A 154 -15.42 8.22 10.59
C ILE A 154 -15.85 8.70 9.20
N LYS A 155 -15.70 10.00 8.92
CA LYS A 155 -16.09 10.58 7.64
C LYS A 155 -15.21 10.10 6.49
N ILE A 156 -13.88 10.00 6.67
CA ILE A 156 -12.95 9.39 5.71
C ILE A 156 -13.40 7.97 5.36
N ASN A 157 -13.64 7.15 6.38
CA ASN A 157 -14.09 5.77 6.20
C ASN A 157 -15.40 5.68 5.41
N ASN A 158 -16.36 6.55 5.70
CA ASN A 158 -17.63 6.59 4.98
C ASN A 158 -17.42 6.98 3.51
N ILE A 159 -16.61 8.01 3.22
CA ILE A 159 -16.28 8.42 1.85
C ILE A 159 -15.61 7.27 1.09
N ILE A 160 -14.65 6.57 1.70
CA ILE A 160 -13.99 5.42 1.06
C ILE A 160 -15.03 4.38 0.63
N PHE A 161 -15.89 3.93 1.54
CA PHE A 161 -16.83 2.82 1.28
C PHE A 161 -18.10 3.22 0.52
N SER A 162 -18.55 4.49 0.57
CA SER A 162 -19.78 4.93 -0.12
C SER A 162 -19.53 5.64 -1.45
N GLU A 163 -18.32 6.13 -1.69
CA GLU A 163 -17.97 6.89 -2.88
C GLU A 163 -16.79 6.26 -3.64
N LEU A 164 -15.60 6.23 -3.03
CA LEU A 164 -14.36 5.93 -3.74
C LEU A 164 -14.28 4.48 -4.25
N VAL A 165 -14.79 3.51 -3.48
CA VAL A 165 -14.88 2.09 -3.90
C VAL A 165 -15.74 1.91 -5.16
N TYR A 166 -16.65 2.86 -5.42
CA TYR A 166 -17.48 2.87 -6.62
C TYR A 166 -16.98 3.83 -7.71
N GLY A 167 -15.73 4.34 -7.57
CA GLY A 167 -15.13 5.29 -8.50
C GLY A 167 -15.81 6.66 -8.52
N LYS A 168 -16.60 7.00 -7.49
CA LYS A 168 -17.26 8.30 -7.36
C LYS A 168 -16.34 9.28 -6.68
N ILE A 169 -16.10 10.43 -7.30
CA ILE A 169 -15.27 11.50 -6.75
C ILE A 169 -16.13 12.76 -6.64
N ASP A 170 -16.58 13.06 -5.42
CA ASP A 170 -17.34 14.27 -5.14
C ASP A 170 -16.42 15.45 -4.79
N LYS A 171 -16.76 16.65 -5.25
CA LYS A 171 -15.96 17.85 -4.98
C LYS A 171 -15.93 18.22 -3.49
N SER A 172 -17.00 17.95 -2.75
CA SER A 172 -17.06 18.19 -1.31
C SER A 172 -16.17 17.20 -0.55
N SER A 173 -16.13 15.94 -0.98
CA SER A 173 -15.25 14.92 -0.42
C SER A 173 -13.78 15.27 -0.70
N LYS A 174 -13.45 15.75 -1.91
CA LYS A 174 -12.10 16.22 -2.24
C LYS A 174 -11.67 17.39 -1.33
N ARG A 175 -12.53 18.39 -1.15
CA ARG A 175 -12.25 19.50 -0.24
C ARG A 175 -12.05 19.01 1.19
N PHE A 176 -12.89 18.10 1.65
CA PHE A 176 -12.76 17.54 2.99
C PHE A 176 -11.41 16.83 3.21
N PHE A 177 -10.93 16.03 2.26
CA PHE A 177 -9.58 15.46 2.36
C PHE A 177 -8.48 16.52 2.43
N GLN A 178 -8.61 17.61 1.65
CA GLN A 178 -7.66 18.73 1.70
C GLN A 178 -7.67 19.42 3.06
N ASP A 179 -8.85 19.63 3.65
CA ASP A 179 -9.00 20.22 4.98
C ASP A 179 -8.36 19.35 6.06
N VAL A 180 -8.61 18.02 6.04
CA VAL A 180 -7.98 17.05 6.95
C VAL A 180 -6.45 17.05 6.82
N ILE A 181 -5.91 17.12 5.60
CA ILE A 181 -4.45 17.17 5.39
C ILE A 181 -3.88 18.49 5.91
N ASN A 182 -4.60 19.62 5.78
CA ASN A 182 -4.20 20.90 6.37
C ASN A 182 -4.19 20.83 7.90
N ASP A 183 -5.17 20.16 8.51
CA ASP A 183 -5.18 19.96 9.96
C ASP A 183 -4.01 19.10 10.44
N LEU A 184 -3.69 18.02 9.74
CA LEU A 184 -2.50 17.22 10.01
C LEU A 184 -1.22 18.07 9.87
N LYS A 185 -1.13 18.92 8.85
CA LYS A 185 -0.03 19.88 8.68
C LYS A 185 0.08 20.85 9.86
N SER A 186 -1.04 21.36 10.34
CA SER A 186 -1.07 22.25 11.53
C SER A 186 -0.60 21.55 12.80
N LYS A 187 -0.78 20.23 12.90
CA LYS A 187 -0.29 19.36 13.98
C LYS A 187 1.18 18.98 13.83
N GLY A 188 1.87 19.54 12.83
CA GLY A 188 3.30 19.35 12.57
C GLY A 188 3.63 18.13 11.71
N CYS A 189 2.65 17.56 11.00
CA CYS A 189 2.97 16.54 9.98
C CYS A 189 3.69 17.19 8.80
N ASP A 190 4.67 16.47 8.24
CA ASP A 190 5.52 16.89 7.13
C ASP A 190 5.27 16.10 5.83
N SER A 191 4.45 15.08 5.90
CA SER A 191 4.01 14.24 4.79
C SER A 191 2.67 13.57 5.12
N VAL A 192 2.03 12.93 4.15
CA VAL A 192 0.80 12.18 4.36
C VAL A 192 0.85 10.82 3.65
N VAL A 193 0.57 9.75 4.39
CA VAL A 193 0.44 8.39 3.86
C VAL A 193 -0.98 8.19 3.36
N LEU A 194 -1.12 7.80 2.09
CA LEU A 194 -2.38 7.31 1.54
C LEU A 194 -2.45 5.80 1.74
N GLY A 195 -3.00 5.40 2.88
CA GLY A 195 -3.08 4.02 3.33
C GLY A 195 -4.34 3.27 2.86
N CYS A 196 -5.00 3.77 1.85
CA CYS A 196 -6.10 3.09 1.15
C CYS A 196 -5.91 3.27 -0.35
N THR A 197 -6.16 2.22 -1.10
CA THR A 197 -5.94 2.15 -2.55
C THR A 197 -6.81 3.11 -3.35
N GLU A 198 -7.92 3.54 -2.79
CA GLU A 198 -8.87 4.47 -3.39
C GLU A 198 -8.56 5.95 -3.10
N ILE A 199 -7.83 6.27 -2.02
CA ILE A 199 -7.51 7.66 -1.67
C ILE A 199 -6.69 8.37 -2.76
N PRO A 200 -5.74 7.72 -3.47
CA PRO A 200 -5.04 8.35 -4.60
C PRO A 200 -5.94 8.81 -5.76
N LEU A 201 -7.20 8.37 -5.81
CA LEU A 201 -8.18 8.86 -6.79
C LEU A 201 -8.64 10.29 -6.48
N ILE A 202 -8.62 10.69 -5.19
CA ILE A 202 -9.15 11.97 -4.73
C ILE A 202 -8.07 12.92 -4.20
N VAL A 203 -6.97 12.38 -3.65
CA VAL A 203 -5.81 13.14 -3.17
C VAL A 203 -4.68 13.01 -4.19
N LEU A 204 -4.56 14.03 -5.05
CA LEU A 204 -3.49 14.08 -6.06
C LEU A 204 -2.24 14.76 -5.47
N PRO A 205 -1.02 14.29 -5.79
CA PRO A 205 0.21 14.86 -5.25
C PRO A 205 0.35 16.38 -5.45
N ASP A 206 0.00 16.88 -6.64
CA ASP A 206 0.12 18.29 -7.00
C ASP A 206 -0.92 19.19 -6.32
N GLU A 207 -1.96 18.61 -5.73
CA GLU A 207 -3.04 19.35 -5.07
C GLU A 207 -3.05 19.12 -3.55
N SER A 208 -2.17 18.26 -3.05
CA SER A 208 -2.08 17.95 -1.62
C SER A 208 -1.31 19.03 -0.85
N PRO A 209 -1.83 19.50 0.32
CA PRO A 209 -1.12 20.42 1.20
C PRO A 209 0.21 19.90 1.76
N LEU A 210 0.41 18.59 1.75
CA LEU A 210 1.62 17.88 2.20
C LEU A 210 2.14 16.93 1.12
N PRO A 211 3.46 16.65 1.09
CA PRO A 211 4.02 15.58 0.27
C PRO A 211 3.29 14.25 0.50
N VAL A 212 2.95 13.56 -0.59
CA VAL A 212 2.15 12.33 -0.57
C VAL A 212 3.04 11.09 -0.58
N LEU A 213 2.75 10.15 0.30
CA LEU A 213 3.30 8.80 0.34
C LEU A 213 2.20 7.81 -0.05
N ASP A 214 2.07 7.52 -1.34
CA ASP A 214 1.13 6.52 -1.85
C ASP A 214 1.65 5.10 -1.55
N SER A 215 1.07 4.47 -0.55
CA SER A 215 1.52 3.17 -0.04
C SER A 215 1.48 2.06 -1.09
N THR A 216 0.48 2.08 -1.98
CA THR A 216 0.33 1.09 -3.06
C THR A 216 1.45 1.22 -4.09
N ARG A 217 1.75 2.44 -4.56
CA ARG A 217 2.83 2.67 -5.51
C ARG A 217 4.21 2.45 -4.88
N ILE A 218 4.38 2.81 -3.61
CA ILE A 218 5.63 2.54 -2.85
C ILE A 218 5.87 1.03 -2.81
N LEU A 219 4.87 0.23 -2.43
CA LEU A 219 4.99 -1.23 -2.39
C LEU A 219 5.25 -1.83 -3.78
N ALA A 220 4.55 -1.34 -4.81
CA ALA A 220 4.75 -1.80 -6.19
C ALA A 220 6.19 -1.58 -6.67
N ARG A 221 6.77 -0.41 -6.41
CA ARG A 221 8.17 -0.10 -6.73
C ARG A 221 9.14 -0.93 -5.91
N ALA A 222 8.86 -1.14 -4.63
CA ALA A 222 9.67 -2.02 -3.78
C ALA A 222 9.66 -3.47 -4.29
N ALA A 223 8.50 -3.97 -4.73
CA ALA A 223 8.39 -5.29 -5.32
C ALA A 223 9.14 -5.39 -6.66
N LEU A 224 9.05 -4.37 -7.51
CA LEU A 224 9.82 -4.28 -8.75
C LEU A 224 11.33 -4.38 -8.45
N ILE A 225 11.83 -3.54 -7.55
CA ILE A 225 13.26 -3.54 -7.16
C ILE A 225 13.66 -4.89 -6.54
N HIS A 226 12.85 -5.45 -5.64
CA HIS A 226 13.11 -6.76 -5.03
C HIS A 226 13.16 -7.88 -6.08
N SER A 227 12.35 -7.80 -7.13
CA SER A 227 12.34 -8.80 -8.20
C SER A 227 13.62 -8.80 -9.03
N LEU A 228 14.30 -7.66 -9.14
CA LEU A 228 15.51 -7.48 -9.94
C LEU A 228 16.80 -7.94 -9.24
N GLY A 229 16.74 -8.30 -7.94
CA GLY A 229 17.92 -8.61 -7.13
C GLY A 229 18.38 -7.43 -6.30
N SER A 230 19.64 -7.41 -5.85
CA SER A 230 20.14 -6.35 -4.97
C SER A 230 20.23 -4.98 -5.67
N GLU A 231 20.10 -3.90 -4.88
CA GLU A 231 20.29 -2.50 -5.36
C GLU A 231 21.64 -2.29 -6.08
N SER A 232 22.66 -3.12 -5.81
CA SER A 232 23.95 -3.07 -6.49
C SER A 232 23.88 -3.40 -7.99
N ASP A 233 22.89 -4.16 -8.43
CA ASP A 233 22.68 -4.46 -9.85
C ASP A 233 21.92 -3.33 -10.58
N LEU A 234 21.16 -2.54 -9.85
CA LEU A 234 20.43 -1.38 -10.37
C LEU A 234 21.35 -0.22 -10.72
N PHE A 235 22.44 -0.01 -9.99
CA PHE A 235 23.44 1.04 -10.29
C PHE A 235 24.18 0.81 -11.63
N LYS A 236 24.14 -0.39 -12.18
CA LYS A 236 24.73 -0.70 -13.50
C LYS A 236 23.82 -0.33 -14.67
N ILE A 237 22.52 -0.17 -14.41
CA ILE A 237 21.50 0.06 -15.45
C ILE A 237 21.11 1.54 -15.56
N THR A 238 21.18 2.31 -14.48
CA THR A 238 20.83 3.74 -14.45
C THR A 238 22.06 4.63 -14.72
N ARG A 239 22.62 4.60 -15.92
CA ARG A 239 23.31 5.74 -16.51
C ARG A 239 22.32 6.42 -17.45
N ASP A 240 21.56 7.30 -16.91
CA ASP A 240 21.08 8.62 -17.32
C ASP A 240 19.75 8.93 -16.63
N PRO A 241 19.64 9.99 -15.85
CA PRO A 241 18.35 10.46 -15.38
C PRO A 241 17.68 11.16 -16.57
N VAL A 242 16.55 10.63 -17.01
CA VAL A 242 15.65 11.41 -17.84
C VAL A 242 15.05 12.48 -16.95
N THR A 243 15.47 13.72 -17.21
CA THR A 243 14.95 14.97 -16.70
C THR A 243 13.45 15.11 -16.88
#